data_19619706440d74a797d032cb050fa2c9
#
_entry.id   19619706440d74a797d032cb050fa2c9
#
_cell.length_a   1.000
_cell.length_b   1.000
_cell.length_c   1.000
_cell.angle_alpha   90.00
_cell.angle_beta   90.00
_cell.angle_gamma   90.00
#
_symmetry.space_group_name_H-M   'P 1'
#
loop_
_entity.id
_entity.type
_entity.pdbx_description
1 polymer ?
#
loop_
_entity_poly.entity_id
_entity_poly.type
_entity_poly.pdbx_seq_one_letter_code
_entity_poly.pdbx_strand_id
1 'polypeptide(L)'
;MSDILRQLQGIAVAALYGTGGEAPFALVDFPDHANVGDSAIWVGTTAYFSAHRGREPRYVSSIDSFSEAALRASVPEGPIFVHGGGNFGDLWPRHQEFREYLLGRFPDREIVQLPQSIHFDEPARAEAAARTIARHGRFRLFVRDQPSYDFAARHFDCEIALCPDMALFIDPLDRKAPDVDVFYLLRTDRERAVREDAGRAGYSFRVGDWLVERRASVEALKLLRVLREIRRGPRDRLALRVATYDAAARARVLRGCRLLSSGRVVITDRLHAHLLSLLLGIPHAVLDNNYGKLGRFLDAWTGRAAGVHHAASFDDAEDWAAAMLSATRR
;
A
#
# COMPACT_ATOMS: atom_id res chain seq x y z
N MET A 1 13.18 -2.18 15.87
CA MET A 1 12.00 -1.43 15.35
C MET A 1 11.91 -0.13 16.13
N SER A 2 11.78 1.02 15.47
CA SER A 2 11.70 2.33 16.12
C SER A 2 10.41 2.45 16.96
N ASP A 3 10.42 3.31 18.00
CA ASP A 3 9.25 3.50 18.88
C ASP A 3 8.03 3.99 18.10
N ILE A 4 8.25 4.87 17.11
CA ILE A 4 7.17 5.36 16.26
C ILE A 4 6.48 4.23 15.47
N LEU A 5 7.23 3.25 14.96
CA LEU A 5 6.62 2.12 14.23
C LEU A 5 5.75 1.27 15.15
N ARG A 6 6.20 0.99 16.38
CA ARG A 6 5.39 0.26 17.38
C ARG A 6 4.12 1.01 17.73
N GLN A 7 4.23 2.34 17.91
CA GLN A 7 3.08 3.20 18.20
C GLN A 7 2.05 3.15 17.05
N LEU A 8 2.51 3.30 15.80
CA LEU A 8 1.63 3.30 14.63
C LEU A 8 0.97 1.93 14.41
N GLN A 9 1.71 0.85 14.60
CA GLN A 9 1.12 -0.50 14.58
C GLN A 9 0.06 -0.66 15.67
N GLY A 10 0.30 -0.16 16.89
CA GLY A 10 -0.69 -0.18 17.97
C GLY A 10 -1.96 0.60 17.64
N ILE A 11 -1.84 1.77 17.00
CA ILE A 11 -2.99 2.56 16.52
C ILE A 11 -3.79 1.77 15.48
N ALA A 12 -3.12 1.17 14.50
CA ALA A 12 -3.79 0.39 13.46
C ALA A 12 -4.47 -0.87 14.03
N VAL A 13 -3.83 -1.56 14.97
CA VAL A 13 -4.45 -2.71 15.67
C VAL A 13 -5.70 -2.28 16.41
N ALA A 14 -5.66 -1.16 17.14
CA ALA A 14 -6.81 -0.63 17.84
C ALA A 14 -7.94 -0.20 16.90
N ALA A 15 -7.61 0.47 15.79
CA ALA A 15 -8.59 0.89 14.79
C ALA A 15 -9.29 -0.30 14.13
N LEU A 16 -8.55 -1.36 13.80
CA LEU A 16 -9.07 -2.56 13.14
C LEU A 16 -9.66 -3.60 14.12
N TYR A 17 -9.64 -3.31 15.43
CA TYR A 17 -10.16 -4.22 16.45
C TYR A 17 -11.65 -4.50 16.24
N GLY A 18 -12.06 -5.76 16.38
CA GLY A 18 -13.44 -6.18 16.20
C GLY A 18 -13.99 -6.18 14.77
N THR A 19 -13.23 -5.65 13.79
CA THR A 19 -13.64 -5.60 12.39
C THR A 19 -13.73 -7.00 11.78
N GLY A 20 -14.87 -7.35 11.19
CA GLY A 20 -15.07 -8.63 10.49
C GLY A 20 -15.18 -9.87 11.38
N GLY A 21 -15.24 -9.72 12.70
CA GLY A 21 -15.50 -10.81 13.66
C GLY A 21 -14.56 -12.02 13.51
N GLU A 22 -15.08 -13.19 13.91
CA GLU A 22 -14.35 -14.48 13.93
C GLU A 22 -14.63 -15.35 12.69
N ALA A 23 -15.49 -14.93 11.77
CA ALA A 23 -15.85 -15.70 10.58
C ALA A 23 -14.68 -15.80 9.57
N PRO A 24 -14.65 -16.84 8.72
CA PRO A 24 -13.79 -16.86 7.53
C PRO A 24 -14.00 -15.62 6.68
N PHE A 25 -12.94 -15.09 6.08
CA PHE A 25 -13.02 -13.83 5.35
C PHE A 25 -12.38 -13.91 3.96
N ALA A 26 -12.75 -12.97 3.11
CA ALA A 26 -12.13 -12.73 1.81
C ALA A 26 -11.22 -11.50 1.86
N LEU A 27 -10.12 -11.51 1.10
CA LEU A 27 -9.28 -10.35 0.82
C LEU A 27 -9.18 -10.18 -0.70
N VAL A 28 -9.74 -9.10 -1.22
CA VAL A 28 -9.88 -8.86 -2.67
C VAL A 28 -9.11 -7.63 -3.13
N ASP A 29 -9.04 -7.44 -4.44
CA ASP A 29 -8.30 -6.35 -5.08
C ASP A 29 -6.78 -6.49 -4.94
N PHE A 30 -6.24 -7.71 -5.07
CA PHE A 30 -4.79 -7.94 -5.11
C PHE A 30 -4.13 -7.07 -6.20
N PRO A 31 -3.04 -6.33 -5.89
CA PRO A 31 -2.36 -5.49 -6.85
C PRO A 31 -1.47 -6.31 -7.80
N ASP A 32 -2.04 -6.87 -8.86
CA ASP A 32 -1.28 -7.68 -9.84
C ASP A 32 -0.55 -6.81 -10.86
N HIS A 33 0.29 -5.91 -10.37
CA HIS A 33 1.12 -5.02 -11.17
C HIS A 33 2.46 -4.71 -10.47
N ALA A 34 3.40 -4.11 -11.20
CA ALA A 34 4.80 -3.94 -10.79
C ALA A 34 5.03 -2.97 -9.60
N ASN A 35 4.02 -2.19 -9.17
CA ASN A 35 4.17 -1.22 -8.11
C ASN A 35 4.54 -1.89 -6.78
N VAL A 36 5.72 -1.58 -6.27
CA VAL A 36 6.22 -2.09 -4.98
C VAL A 36 5.35 -1.62 -3.82
N GLY A 37 4.84 -0.38 -3.89
CA GLY A 37 4.04 0.22 -2.81
C GLY A 37 2.77 -0.57 -2.53
N ASP A 38 1.97 -0.84 -3.54
CA ASP A 38 0.73 -1.60 -3.36
C ASP A 38 1.02 -3.05 -2.93
N SER A 39 2.13 -3.63 -3.42
CA SER A 39 2.61 -4.93 -2.94
C SER A 39 3.03 -4.88 -1.47
N ALA A 40 3.60 -3.76 -0.98
CA ALA A 40 3.95 -3.57 0.42
C ALA A 40 2.69 -3.54 1.32
N ILE A 41 1.62 -2.85 0.88
CA ILE A 41 0.33 -2.88 1.56
C ILE A 41 -0.19 -4.32 1.68
N TRP A 42 -0.12 -5.11 0.59
CA TRP A 42 -0.57 -6.51 0.61
C TRP A 42 0.20 -7.35 1.62
N VAL A 43 1.54 -7.30 1.58
CA VAL A 43 2.40 -8.05 2.51
C VAL A 43 2.13 -7.65 3.96
N GLY A 44 2.00 -6.35 4.24
CA GLY A 44 1.66 -5.87 5.57
C GLY A 44 0.26 -6.30 6.02
N THR A 45 -0.71 -6.30 5.10
CA THR A 45 -2.09 -6.76 5.37
C THR A 45 -2.11 -8.25 5.75
N THR A 46 -1.43 -9.10 4.98
CA THR A 46 -1.37 -10.55 5.28
C THR A 46 -0.62 -10.83 6.57
N ALA A 47 0.46 -10.10 6.84
CA ALA A 47 1.19 -10.17 8.11
C ALA A 47 0.30 -9.76 9.30
N TYR A 48 -0.46 -8.66 9.18
CA TYR A 48 -1.42 -8.23 10.18
C TYR A 48 -2.46 -9.32 10.49
N PHE A 49 -3.09 -9.91 9.48
CA PHE A 49 -4.09 -10.95 9.69
C PHE A 49 -3.49 -12.19 10.35
N SER A 50 -2.30 -12.61 9.95
CA SER A 50 -1.59 -13.72 10.56
C SER A 50 -1.25 -13.47 12.04
N ALA A 51 -0.65 -12.31 12.34
CA ALA A 51 -0.15 -11.97 13.67
C ALA A 51 -1.27 -11.64 14.67
N HIS A 52 -2.31 -10.91 14.25
CA HIS A 52 -3.33 -10.36 15.14
C HIS A 52 -4.68 -11.10 15.09
N ARG A 53 -4.89 -11.93 14.07
CA ARG A 53 -6.10 -12.75 13.95
C ARG A 53 -5.82 -14.25 13.90
N GLY A 54 -4.55 -14.67 13.79
CA GLY A 54 -4.16 -16.07 13.66
C GLY A 54 -4.78 -16.76 12.43
N ARG A 55 -5.10 -16.00 11.36
CA ARG A 55 -5.89 -16.49 10.23
C ARG A 55 -5.41 -15.93 8.91
N GLU A 56 -5.56 -16.75 7.88
CA GLU A 56 -5.39 -16.37 6.48
C GLU A 56 -6.75 -16.20 5.79
N PRO A 57 -6.82 -15.35 4.75
CA PRO A 57 -8.04 -15.22 3.96
C PRO A 57 -8.40 -16.54 3.29
N ARG A 58 -9.67 -16.91 3.35
CA ARG A 58 -10.20 -18.12 2.66
C ARG A 58 -10.43 -17.90 1.17
N TYR A 59 -10.52 -16.66 0.74
CA TYR A 59 -10.63 -16.28 -0.67
C TYR A 59 -9.76 -15.06 -0.93
N VAL A 60 -8.99 -15.10 -2.01
CA VAL A 60 -8.23 -13.94 -2.52
C VAL A 60 -8.44 -13.79 -4.01
N SER A 61 -8.46 -12.54 -4.49
CA SER A 61 -8.50 -12.25 -5.93
C SER A 61 -7.90 -10.88 -6.25
N SER A 62 -7.37 -10.73 -7.47
CA SER A 62 -7.30 -9.43 -8.13
C SER A 62 -8.68 -9.09 -8.73
N ILE A 63 -8.84 -7.90 -9.29
CA ILE A 63 -10.06 -7.54 -10.04
C ILE A 63 -10.28 -8.53 -11.18
N ASP A 64 -9.24 -8.86 -11.95
CA ASP A 64 -9.32 -9.74 -13.12
C ASP A 64 -9.64 -11.21 -12.80
N SER A 65 -9.25 -11.65 -11.62
CA SER A 65 -9.43 -13.04 -11.19
C SER A 65 -10.62 -13.22 -10.24
N PHE A 66 -11.40 -12.15 -10.00
CA PHE A 66 -12.55 -12.20 -9.12
C PHE A 66 -13.65 -13.13 -9.68
N SER A 67 -14.22 -13.93 -8.79
CA SER A 67 -15.36 -14.81 -9.10
C SER A 67 -16.32 -14.81 -7.92
N GLU A 68 -17.53 -14.27 -8.12
CA GLU A 68 -18.57 -14.26 -7.11
C GLU A 68 -18.92 -15.67 -6.63
N ALA A 69 -19.05 -16.61 -7.55
CA ALA A 69 -19.37 -18.01 -7.22
C ALA A 69 -18.27 -18.65 -6.36
N ALA A 70 -17.00 -18.42 -6.71
CA ALA A 70 -15.87 -18.94 -5.92
C ALA A 70 -15.77 -18.26 -4.55
N LEU A 71 -16.04 -16.95 -4.45
CA LEU A 71 -16.10 -16.25 -3.17
C LEU A 71 -17.20 -16.83 -2.29
N ARG A 72 -18.43 -16.93 -2.77
CA ARG A 72 -19.58 -17.49 -2.01
C ARG A 72 -19.34 -18.94 -1.58
N ALA A 73 -18.70 -19.75 -2.41
CA ALA A 73 -18.36 -21.14 -2.07
C ALA A 73 -17.25 -21.24 -1.00
N SER A 74 -16.26 -20.33 -1.00
CA SER A 74 -15.10 -20.36 -0.10
C SER A 74 -15.38 -19.64 1.22
N VAL A 75 -16.18 -18.58 1.16
CA VAL A 75 -16.60 -17.73 2.27
C VAL A 75 -18.12 -17.54 2.17
N PRO A 76 -18.93 -18.53 2.55
CA PRO A 76 -20.39 -18.44 2.48
C PRO A 76 -20.94 -17.26 3.30
N GLU A 77 -20.33 -17.02 4.45
CA GLU A 77 -20.62 -15.94 5.38
C GLU A 77 -19.30 -15.26 5.80
N GLY A 78 -19.39 -14.07 6.40
CA GLY A 78 -18.23 -13.33 6.87
C GLY A 78 -17.82 -12.16 5.97
N PRO A 79 -16.86 -11.37 6.39
CA PRO A 79 -16.53 -10.09 5.78
C PRO A 79 -15.74 -10.24 4.48
N ILE A 80 -15.83 -9.18 3.66
CA ILE A 80 -14.99 -8.98 2.48
C ILE A 80 -14.09 -7.78 2.75
N PHE A 81 -12.80 -8.02 2.93
CA PHE A 81 -11.80 -6.97 3.02
C PHE A 81 -11.35 -6.55 1.62
N VAL A 82 -11.35 -5.25 1.36
CA VAL A 82 -10.86 -4.67 0.11
C VAL A 82 -9.48 -4.07 0.37
N HIS A 83 -8.53 -4.37 -0.50
CA HIS A 83 -7.14 -3.91 -0.39
C HIS A 83 -7.04 -2.40 -0.22
N GLY A 84 -6.11 -1.95 0.64
CA GLY A 84 -5.83 -0.55 0.91
C GLY A 84 -5.06 0.16 -0.19
N GLY A 85 -4.72 1.44 0.03
CA GLY A 85 -3.84 2.17 -0.88
C GLY A 85 -4.30 3.57 -1.25
N GLY A 86 -4.26 3.95 -2.53
CA GLY A 86 -4.61 5.28 -3.01
C GLY A 86 -5.49 5.27 -4.25
N ASN A 87 -6.38 4.27 -4.35
CA ASN A 87 -7.23 4.04 -5.53
C ASN A 87 -8.74 4.23 -5.25
N PHE A 88 -9.10 4.87 -4.13
CA PHE A 88 -10.50 5.20 -3.82
C PHE A 88 -10.87 6.52 -4.50
N GLY A 89 -11.78 6.46 -5.45
CA GLY A 89 -12.26 7.59 -6.21
C GLY A 89 -12.06 7.44 -7.72
N ASP A 90 -12.08 8.55 -8.44
CA ASP A 90 -12.15 8.57 -9.91
C ASP A 90 -10.79 8.62 -10.62
N LEU A 91 -9.68 8.79 -9.89
CA LEU A 91 -8.33 8.71 -10.45
C LEU A 91 -8.02 7.32 -11.03
N TRP A 92 -8.58 6.28 -10.42
CA TRP A 92 -8.46 4.87 -10.82
C TRP A 92 -9.84 4.22 -10.95
N PRO A 93 -10.62 4.54 -12.01
CA PRO A 93 -12.03 4.19 -12.13
C PRO A 93 -12.32 2.71 -11.94
N ARG A 94 -11.47 1.83 -12.47
CA ARG A 94 -11.64 0.38 -12.41
C ARG A 94 -11.70 -0.15 -10.96
N HIS A 95 -10.90 0.41 -10.05
CA HIS A 95 -10.91 0.02 -8.63
C HIS A 95 -12.18 0.55 -7.93
N GLN A 96 -12.61 1.75 -8.30
CA GLN A 96 -13.85 2.33 -7.77
C GLN A 96 -15.08 1.55 -8.23
N GLU A 97 -15.16 1.21 -9.51
CA GLU A 97 -16.23 0.38 -10.08
C GLU A 97 -16.29 -1.01 -9.45
N PHE A 98 -15.12 -1.61 -9.18
CA PHE A 98 -15.06 -2.91 -8.49
C PHE A 98 -15.58 -2.80 -7.04
N ARG A 99 -15.24 -1.74 -6.32
CA ARG A 99 -15.74 -1.48 -4.97
C ARG A 99 -17.27 -1.32 -4.97
N GLU A 100 -17.80 -0.52 -5.88
CA GLU A 100 -19.24 -0.31 -6.05
C GLU A 100 -19.96 -1.61 -6.47
N TYR A 101 -19.33 -2.43 -7.32
CA TYR A 101 -19.82 -3.75 -7.65
C TYR A 101 -19.95 -4.63 -6.40
N LEU A 102 -18.92 -4.69 -5.55
CA LEU A 102 -18.95 -5.48 -4.32
C LEU A 102 -20.08 -5.01 -3.39
N LEU A 103 -20.23 -3.70 -3.21
CA LEU A 103 -21.29 -3.12 -2.40
C LEU A 103 -22.68 -3.48 -2.93
N GLY A 104 -22.87 -3.47 -4.23
CA GLY A 104 -24.15 -3.84 -4.85
C GLY A 104 -24.46 -5.35 -4.81
N ARG A 105 -23.43 -6.20 -4.90
CA ARG A 105 -23.62 -7.66 -5.02
C ARG A 105 -23.65 -8.41 -3.68
N PHE A 106 -23.15 -7.80 -2.61
CA PHE A 106 -23.06 -8.42 -1.29
C PHE A 106 -23.69 -7.54 -0.19
N PRO A 107 -24.99 -7.17 -0.33
CA PRO A 107 -25.65 -6.27 0.62
C PRO A 107 -25.81 -6.89 2.02
N ASP A 108 -25.72 -8.19 2.12
CA ASP A 108 -25.81 -9.00 3.35
C ASP A 108 -24.46 -9.14 4.08
N ARG A 109 -23.35 -8.68 3.47
CA ARG A 109 -21.99 -8.88 3.99
C ARG A 109 -21.41 -7.59 4.54
N GLU A 110 -20.63 -7.69 5.61
CA GLU A 110 -19.74 -6.59 5.97
C GLU A 110 -18.65 -6.43 4.91
N ILE A 111 -18.53 -5.23 4.34
CA ILE A 111 -17.44 -4.88 3.44
C ILE A 111 -16.54 -3.89 4.14
N VAL A 112 -15.26 -4.25 4.26
CA VAL A 112 -14.26 -3.47 4.98
C VAL A 112 -13.23 -2.95 3.99
N GLN A 113 -13.21 -1.65 3.76
CA GLN A 113 -12.16 -0.99 3.02
C GLN A 113 -10.96 -0.76 3.95
N LEU A 114 -9.85 -1.43 3.68
CA LEU A 114 -8.59 -1.22 4.39
C LEU A 114 -8.02 0.18 4.08
N PRO A 115 -7.07 0.71 4.91
CA PRO A 115 -6.65 2.10 4.87
C PRO A 115 -6.39 2.66 3.46
N GLN A 116 -7.15 3.68 3.09
CA GLN A 116 -7.15 4.32 1.77
C GLN A 116 -6.91 5.83 1.84
N SER A 117 -6.34 6.39 0.77
CA SER A 117 -6.50 7.82 0.45
C SER A 117 -7.62 7.99 -0.57
N ILE A 118 -8.46 8.99 -0.35
CA ILE A 118 -9.63 9.29 -1.19
C ILE A 118 -9.31 10.48 -2.10
N HIS A 119 -9.71 10.37 -3.37
CA HIS A 119 -9.61 11.46 -4.33
C HIS A 119 -10.73 11.38 -5.36
N PHE A 120 -11.53 12.43 -5.46
CA PHE A 120 -12.54 12.63 -6.50
C PHE A 120 -12.34 13.98 -7.15
N ASP A 121 -12.14 14.00 -8.45
CA ASP A 121 -12.13 15.21 -9.27
C ASP A 121 -13.56 15.60 -9.67
N GLU A 122 -14.44 14.60 -9.90
CA GLU A 122 -15.81 14.80 -10.34
C GLU A 122 -16.81 14.66 -9.17
N PRO A 123 -17.50 15.74 -8.74
CA PRO A 123 -18.48 15.68 -7.66
C PRO A 123 -19.59 14.63 -7.89
N ALA A 124 -20.04 14.47 -9.13
CA ALA A 124 -21.07 13.48 -9.48
C ALA A 124 -20.63 12.03 -9.20
N ARG A 125 -19.34 11.72 -9.35
CA ARG A 125 -18.76 10.41 -9.00
C ARG A 125 -18.75 10.20 -7.49
N ALA A 126 -18.38 11.23 -6.73
CA ALA A 126 -18.44 11.18 -5.27
C ALA A 126 -19.86 10.95 -4.76
N GLU A 127 -20.85 11.63 -5.33
CA GLU A 127 -22.26 11.45 -4.99
C GLU A 127 -22.77 10.03 -5.36
N ALA A 128 -22.36 9.49 -6.50
CA ALA A 128 -22.72 8.12 -6.90
C ALA A 128 -22.15 7.09 -5.92
N ALA A 129 -20.89 7.25 -5.53
CA ALA A 129 -20.25 6.42 -4.51
C ALA A 129 -20.98 6.53 -3.16
N ALA A 130 -21.33 7.76 -2.72
CA ALA A 130 -22.06 8.01 -1.49
C ALA A 130 -23.42 7.29 -1.48
N ARG A 131 -24.21 7.38 -2.55
CA ARG A 131 -25.48 6.66 -2.67
C ARG A 131 -25.31 5.14 -2.59
N THR A 132 -24.25 4.60 -3.17
CA THR A 132 -23.97 3.16 -3.15
C THR A 132 -23.57 2.71 -1.75
N ILE A 133 -22.73 3.47 -1.06
CA ILE A 133 -22.30 3.22 0.32
C ILE A 133 -23.52 3.26 1.28
N ALA A 134 -24.33 4.32 1.23
CA ALA A 134 -25.50 4.48 2.07
C ALA A 134 -26.51 3.34 1.88
N ARG A 135 -26.73 2.90 0.64
CA ARG A 135 -27.62 1.78 0.33
C ARG A 135 -27.13 0.46 0.90
N HIS A 136 -25.82 0.24 0.95
CA HIS A 136 -25.23 -0.98 1.46
C HIS A 136 -25.41 -1.13 2.98
N GLY A 137 -25.21 -0.06 3.76
CA GLY A 137 -25.47 0.02 5.19
C GLY A 137 -24.56 -0.81 6.12
N ARG A 138 -23.61 -1.58 5.57
CA ARG A 138 -22.64 -2.43 6.30
C ARG A 138 -21.22 -2.26 5.75
N PHE A 139 -20.92 -1.06 5.25
CA PHE A 139 -19.59 -0.67 4.77
C PHE A 139 -18.83 0.00 5.90
N ARG A 140 -17.59 -0.42 6.09
CA ARG A 140 -16.66 0.17 7.03
C ARG A 140 -15.44 0.67 6.30
N LEU A 141 -15.07 1.92 6.51
CA LEU A 141 -14.04 2.61 5.75
C LEU A 141 -12.90 3.05 6.67
N PHE A 142 -11.71 2.53 6.41
CA PHE A 142 -10.48 3.02 7.01
C PHE A 142 -9.76 3.94 6.03
N VAL A 143 -9.33 5.09 6.52
CA VAL A 143 -8.59 6.08 5.75
C VAL A 143 -7.25 6.40 6.43
N ARG A 144 -6.23 6.71 5.63
CA ARG A 144 -4.85 6.84 6.14
C ARG A 144 -4.35 8.29 6.21
N ASP A 145 -5.17 9.27 5.93
CA ASP A 145 -4.86 10.70 6.01
C ASP A 145 -6.09 11.52 6.40
N GLN A 146 -5.84 12.66 7.04
CA GLN A 146 -6.91 13.50 7.58
C GLN A 146 -7.83 14.07 6.48
N PRO A 147 -7.34 14.56 5.33
CA PRO A 147 -8.24 15.04 4.28
C PRO A 147 -9.17 13.95 3.72
N SER A 148 -8.71 12.70 3.64
CA SER A 148 -9.57 11.56 3.27
C SER A 148 -10.64 11.28 4.33
N TYR A 149 -10.29 11.43 5.62
CA TYR A 149 -11.24 11.31 6.71
C TYR A 149 -12.30 12.42 6.64
N ASP A 150 -11.87 13.68 6.50
CA ASP A 150 -12.77 14.83 6.42
C ASP A 150 -13.69 14.77 5.20
N PHE A 151 -13.18 14.28 4.07
CA PHE A 151 -13.98 14.03 2.88
C PHE A 151 -15.03 12.95 3.14
N ALA A 152 -14.61 11.80 3.65
CA ALA A 152 -15.51 10.67 3.92
C ALA A 152 -16.59 11.06 4.95
N ALA A 153 -16.23 11.74 6.03
CA ALA A 153 -17.16 12.17 7.06
C ALA A 153 -18.23 13.17 6.56
N ARG A 154 -17.91 13.94 5.52
CA ARG A 154 -18.88 14.87 4.91
C ARG A 154 -19.79 14.23 3.88
N HIS A 155 -19.32 13.18 3.19
CA HIS A 155 -20.00 12.66 2.01
C HIS A 155 -20.57 11.25 2.18
N PHE A 156 -20.04 10.43 3.10
CA PHE A 156 -20.39 9.02 3.19
C PHE A 156 -21.13 8.68 4.48
N ASP A 157 -22.23 7.97 4.36
CA ASP A 157 -22.98 7.42 5.47
C ASP A 157 -22.50 5.99 5.77
N CYS A 158 -21.40 5.89 6.52
CA CYS A 158 -20.80 4.63 6.95
C CYS A 158 -19.90 4.86 8.17
N GLU A 159 -19.45 3.77 8.80
CA GLU A 159 -18.43 3.84 9.85
C GLU A 159 -17.06 4.20 9.24
N ILE A 160 -16.43 5.27 9.73
CA ILE A 160 -15.16 5.79 9.22
C ILE A 160 -14.16 5.87 10.38
N ALA A 161 -12.94 5.39 10.14
CA ALA A 161 -11.85 5.53 11.10
C ALA A 161 -10.54 5.90 10.43
N LEU A 162 -9.76 6.75 11.10
CA LEU A 162 -8.38 7.04 10.71
C LEU A 162 -7.49 5.87 11.14
N CYS A 163 -6.71 5.33 10.21
CA CYS A 163 -5.86 4.16 10.43
C CYS A 163 -4.57 4.27 9.62
N PRO A 164 -3.39 4.05 10.21
CA PRO A 164 -2.14 4.04 9.48
C PRO A 164 -2.11 2.99 8.36
N ASP A 165 -1.19 3.17 7.41
CA ASP A 165 -1.03 2.28 6.26
C ASP A 165 -0.63 0.85 6.67
N MET A 166 -1.22 -0.15 6.02
CA MET A 166 -0.96 -1.56 6.32
C MET A 166 0.47 -2.01 6.02
N ALA A 167 1.22 -1.31 5.16
CA ALA A 167 2.63 -1.60 4.91
C ALA A 167 3.50 -1.54 6.17
N LEU A 168 3.05 -0.86 7.22
CA LEU A 168 3.74 -0.82 8.52
C LEU A 168 3.81 -2.18 9.24
N PHE A 169 3.01 -3.17 8.84
CA PHE A 169 3.03 -4.52 9.42
C PHE A 169 3.96 -5.49 8.69
N ILE A 170 4.73 -5.03 7.71
CA ILE A 170 5.75 -5.87 7.09
C ILE A 170 6.75 -6.34 8.16
N ASP A 171 7.06 -7.64 8.13
CA ASP A 171 8.08 -8.24 8.99
C ASP A 171 9.42 -7.47 8.87
N PRO A 172 10.29 -7.52 9.87
CA PRO A 172 11.59 -6.85 9.83
C PRO A 172 12.32 -7.10 8.51
N LEU A 173 12.79 -6.01 7.89
CA LEU A 173 13.47 -6.03 6.61
C LEU A 173 14.98 -5.89 6.81
N ASP A 174 15.75 -6.67 6.05
CA ASP A 174 17.22 -6.59 6.04
C ASP A 174 17.67 -5.52 5.05
N ARG A 175 18.29 -4.45 5.58
CA ARG A 175 18.98 -3.45 4.77
C ARG A 175 20.26 -4.06 4.20
N LYS A 176 20.46 -3.94 2.88
CA LYS A 176 21.72 -4.31 2.22
C LYS A 176 22.74 -3.17 2.37
N ALA A 177 24.03 -3.50 2.23
CA ALA A 177 25.07 -2.49 2.20
C ALA A 177 24.85 -1.55 0.99
N PRO A 178 24.94 -0.22 1.21
CA PRO A 178 24.78 0.75 0.13
C PRO A 178 26.01 0.75 -0.79
N ASP A 179 25.77 1.02 -2.08
CA ASP A 179 26.80 1.14 -3.11
C ASP A 179 26.91 2.54 -3.71
N VAL A 180 25.98 3.45 -3.35
CA VAL A 180 26.05 4.89 -3.66
C VAL A 180 25.68 5.72 -2.43
N ASP A 181 26.06 6.98 -2.45
CA ASP A 181 25.74 7.91 -1.35
C ASP A 181 24.24 8.26 -1.35
N VAL A 182 23.68 8.66 -2.51
CA VAL A 182 22.27 9.03 -2.64
C VAL A 182 21.56 8.17 -3.69
N PHE A 183 20.40 7.62 -3.32
CA PHE A 183 19.50 6.97 -4.26
C PHE A 183 18.24 7.80 -4.45
N TYR A 184 17.95 8.19 -5.69
CA TYR A 184 16.75 8.92 -6.06
C TYR A 184 15.70 7.94 -6.58
N LEU A 185 14.57 7.85 -5.88
CA LEU A 185 13.39 7.11 -6.32
C LEU A 185 12.24 8.07 -6.58
N LEU A 186 12.21 8.64 -7.76
CA LEU A 186 11.25 9.65 -8.17
C LEU A 186 10.18 9.07 -9.10
N ARG A 187 8.99 9.70 -9.09
CA ARG A 187 7.88 9.29 -9.94
C ARG A 187 8.12 9.66 -11.39
N THR A 188 7.73 8.73 -12.27
CA THR A 188 7.73 8.92 -13.73
C THR A 188 6.32 8.92 -14.31
N ASP A 189 5.29 8.72 -13.45
CA ASP A 189 3.89 8.64 -13.82
C ASP A 189 3.14 10.00 -13.69
N ARG A 190 1.81 9.96 -13.83
CA ARG A 190 0.94 11.15 -13.82
C ARG A 190 0.96 11.95 -12.52
N GLU A 191 1.42 11.36 -11.41
CA GLU A 191 1.53 12.05 -10.12
C GLU A 191 2.88 12.76 -9.93
N ARG A 192 3.73 12.83 -10.95
CA ARG A 192 5.05 13.47 -10.90
C ARG A 192 4.93 14.99 -10.69
N ALA A 193 5.56 15.50 -9.62
CA ALA A 193 5.66 16.92 -9.33
C ALA A 193 7.03 17.52 -9.71
N VAL A 194 8.08 16.71 -9.68
CA VAL A 194 9.47 17.17 -9.76
C VAL A 194 10.09 16.83 -11.11
N ARG A 195 10.73 17.82 -11.73
CA ARG A 195 11.60 17.65 -12.91
C ARG A 195 13.00 18.04 -12.50
N GLU A 196 13.94 17.10 -12.54
CA GLU A 196 15.23 17.51 -12.15
C GLU A 196 16.44 16.84 -12.70
N ASP A 197 17.51 17.57 -12.79
CA ASP A 197 18.88 17.12 -12.94
C ASP A 197 19.39 16.63 -11.57
N ALA A 198 19.19 15.34 -11.29
CA ALA A 198 19.67 14.73 -10.07
C ALA A 198 21.20 14.73 -9.99
N GLY A 199 21.74 15.06 -8.82
CA GLY A 199 23.16 14.91 -8.51
C GLY A 199 23.95 16.20 -8.52
N ARG A 200 23.86 16.97 -7.45
CA ARG A 200 24.84 18.04 -7.19
C ARG A 200 26.23 17.46 -6.95
N ALA A 201 27.27 18.23 -7.33
CA ALA A 201 28.66 17.84 -7.20
C ALA A 201 29.04 17.43 -5.76
N GLY A 202 29.68 16.29 -5.59
CA GLY A 202 30.35 15.90 -4.36
C GLY A 202 29.97 14.55 -3.74
N TYR A 203 28.98 13.85 -4.27
CA TYR A 203 28.61 12.49 -3.83
C TYR A 203 28.23 11.57 -5.00
N SER A 204 28.38 10.27 -4.78
CA SER A 204 27.94 9.27 -5.74
C SER A 204 26.42 9.09 -5.68
N PHE A 205 25.77 8.97 -6.83
CA PHE A 205 24.31 8.81 -6.87
C PHE A 205 23.82 7.83 -7.93
N ARG A 206 22.57 7.41 -7.75
CA ARG A 206 21.81 6.61 -8.72
C ARG A 206 20.36 7.08 -8.74
N VAL A 207 19.77 7.13 -9.94
CA VAL A 207 18.34 7.34 -10.16
C VAL A 207 17.70 6.03 -10.57
N GLY A 208 16.54 5.71 -10.04
CA GLY A 208 15.80 4.50 -10.40
C GLY A 208 14.30 4.64 -10.30
N ASP A 209 13.59 3.70 -10.91
CA ASP A 209 12.15 3.52 -10.73
C ASP A 209 11.87 2.05 -10.43
N TRP A 210 10.96 1.80 -9.52
CA TRP A 210 10.55 0.46 -9.14
C TRP A 210 9.35 -0.09 -9.92
N LEU A 211 8.81 0.68 -10.87
CA LEU A 211 7.77 0.22 -11.79
C LEU A 211 8.32 -0.72 -12.88
N VAL A 212 9.65 -0.73 -13.07
CA VAL A 212 10.30 -1.63 -14.03
C VAL A 212 10.38 -3.04 -13.45
N GLU A 213 9.61 -3.96 -14.00
CA GLU A 213 9.61 -5.38 -13.66
C GLU A 213 10.06 -6.23 -14.86
N ARG A 214 10.87 -7.27 -14.62
CA ARG A 214 11.23 -8.21 -15.70
C ARG A 214 10.00 -9.05 -16.04
N ARG A 215 9.33 -8.73 -17.13
CA ARG A 215 8.10 -9.41 -17.61
C ARG A 215 8.26 -10.93 -17.64
N ALA A 216 9.40 -11.45 -18.10
CA ALA A 216 9.65 -12.88 -18.18
C ALA A 216 9.52 -13.61 -16.82
N SER A 217 9.95 -12.99 -15.73
CA SER A 217 9.86 -13.60 -14.39
C SER A 217 8.41 -13.66 -13.89
N VAL A 218 7.62 -12.63 -14.18
CA VAL A 218 6.20 -12.56 -13.80
C VAL A 218 5.37 -13.54 -14.62
N GLU A 219 5.59 -13.59 -15.93
CA GLU A 219 4.89 -14.54 -16.82
C GLU A 219 5.23 -16.00 -16.47
N ALA A 220 6.49 -16.30 -16.15
CA ALA A 220 6.90 -17.62 -15.70
C ALA A 220 6.19 -18.02 -14.38
N LEU A 221 6.08 -17.12 -13.42
CA LEU A 221 5.34 -17.37 -12.17
C LEU A 221 3.84 -17.58 -12.42
N LYS A 222 3.24 -16.78 -13.31
CA LYS A 222 1.83 -16.94 -13.71
C LYS A 222 1.60 -18.29 -14.39
N LEU A 223 2.47 -18.67 -15.31
CA LEU A 223 2.39 -19.95 -16.02
C LEU A 223 2.54 -21.15 -15.06
N LEU A 224 3.53 -21.10 -14.18
CA LEU A 224 3.73 -22.13 -13.15
C LEU A 224 2.53 -22.25 -12.21
N ARG A 225 1.86 -21.14 -11.87
CA ARG A 225 0.62 -21.15 -11.12
C ARG A 225 -0.48 -21.90 -11.86
N VAL A 226 -0.75 -21.52 -13.11
CA VAL A 226 -1.79 -22.14 -13.95
C VAL A 226 -1.54 -23.65 -14.07
N LEU A 227 -0.32 -24.08 -14.36
CA LEU A 227 0.04 -25.48 -14.47
C LEU A 227 -0.15 -26.26 -13.16
N ARG A 228 0.07 -25.62 -12.01
CA ARG A 228 -0.16 -26.23 -10.69
C ARG A 228 -1.64 -26.25 -10.31
N GLU A 229 -2.42 -25.25 -10.69
CA GLU A 229 -3.85 -25.17 -10.42
C GLU A 229 -4.66 -26.23 -11.19
N ILE A 230 -4.27 -26.58 -12.42
CA ILE A 230 -4.97 -27.57 -13.28
C ILE A 230 -5.02 -28.97 -12.62
N ARG A 231 -4.01 -29.31 -11.81
CA ARG A 231 -3.87 -30.67 -11.22
C ARG A 231 -4.43 -30.78 -9.80
N ARG A 232 -5.08 -29.74 -9.24
CA ARG A 232 -5.49 -29.70 -7.84
C ARG A 232 -7.00 -29.47 -7.65
N GLY A 233 -7.54 -29.92 -6.54
CA GLY A 233 -8.91 -29.68 -6.14
C GLY A 233 -9.20 -28.20 -5.81
N PRO A 234 -10.48 -27.78 -5.71
CA PRO A 234 -10.86 -26.38 -5.52
C PRO A 234 -10.25 -25.72 -4.27
N ARG A 235 -10.16 -26.45 -3.14
CA ARG A 235 -9.56 -25.95 -1.88
C ARG A 235 -8.05 -25.74 -2.01
N ASP A 236 -7.37 -26.70 -2.65
CA ASP A 236 -5.92 -26.61 -2.87
C ASP A 236 -5.56 -25.50 -3.87
N ARG A 237 -6.43 -25.24 -4.85
CA ARG A 237 -6.27 -24.13 -5.80
C ARG A 237 -6.31 -22.78 -5.08
N LEU A 238 -7.20 -22.64 -4.11
CA LEU A 238 -7.33 -21.38 -3.35
C LEU A 238 -6.13 -21.12 -2.45
N ALA A 239 -5.69 -22.13 -1.68
CA ALA A 239 -4.49 -22.05 -0.89
C ALA A 239 -3.25 -21.72 -1.73
N LEU A 240 -3.14 -22.36 -2.94
CA LEU A 240 -2.10 -22.05 -3.89
C LEU A 240 -2.16 -20.61 -4.40
N ARG A 241 -3.37 -20.06 -4.60
CA ARG A 241 -3.56 -18.68 -5.04
C ARG A 241 -3.10 -17.69 -3.97
N VAL A 242 -3.49 -17.91 -2.70
CA VAL A 242 -3.01 -17.11 -1.56
C VAL A 242 -1.48 -17.10 -1.53
N ALA A 243 -0.86 -18.28 -1.53
CA ALA A 243 0.61 -18.40 -1.48
C ALA A 243 1.30 -17.75 -2.71
N THR A 244 0.68 -17.83 -3.90
CA THR A 244 1.24 -17.24 -5.12
C THR A 244 1.18 -15.71 -5.09
N TYR A 245 0.07 -15.14 -4.64
CA TYR A 245 -0.06 -13.69 -4.51
C TYR A 245 0.88 -13.13 -3.45
N ASP A 246 0.98 -13.81 -2.32
CA ASP A 246 1.92 -13.41 -1.27
C ASP A 246 3.37 -13.49 -1.74
N ALA A 247 3.76 -14.58 -2.41
CA ALA A 247 5.10 -14.71 -2.98
C ALA A 247 5.42 -13.65 -4.03
N ALA A 248 4.46 -13.31 -4.92
CA ALA A 248 4.63 -12.25 -5.90
C ALA A 248 4.79 -10.87 -5.24
N ALA A 249 3.95 -10.55 -4.26
CA ALA A 249 4.04 -9.29 -3.53
C ALA A 249 5.36 -9.19 -2.74
N ARG A 250 5.76 -10.25 -2.03
CA ARG A 250 7.05 -10.30 -1.30
C ARG A 250 8.24 -10.13 -2.23
N ALA A 251 8.22 -10.75 -3.42
CA ALA A 251 9.30 -10.58 -4.41
C ALA A 251 9.42 -9.12 -4.89
N ARG A 252 8.29 -8.44 -5.09
CA ARG A 252 8.25 -7.01 -5.45
C ARG A 252 8.75 -6.13 -4.31
N VAL A 253 8.32 -6.39 -3.08
CA VAL A 253 8.81 -5.67 -1.88
C VAL A 253 10.32 -5.84 -1.74
N LEU A 254 10.84 -7.06 -1.83
CA LEU A 254 12.29 -7.33 -1.76
C LEU A 254 13.08 -6.61 -2.87
N ARG A 255 12.50 -6.49 -4.07
CA ARG A 255 13.09 -5.67 -5.15
C ARG A 255 13.16 -4.21 -4.75
N GLY A 256 12.07 -3.65 -4.22
CA GLY A 256 12.03 -2.27 -3.72
C GLY A 256 13.05 -2.02 -2.60
N CYS A 257 13.12 -2.93 -1.62
CA CYS A 257 14.08 -2.86 -0.53
C CYS A 257 15.54 -2.89 -1.02
N ARG A 258 15.85 -3.70 -2.03
CA ARG A 258 17.19 -3.73 -2.64
C ARG A 258 17.54 -2.40 -3.33
N LEU A 259 16.57 -1.81 -4.06
CA LEU A 259 16.76 -0.51 -4.69
C LEU A 259 17.01 0.58 -3.64
N LEU A 260 16.15 0.70 -2.63
CA LEU A 260 16.30 1.69 -1.56
C LEU A 260 17.61 1.50 -0.79
N SER A 261 17.97 0.24 -0.49
CA SER A 261 19.23 -0.07 0.23
C SER A 261 20.47 0.31 -0.54
N SER A 262 20.41 0.54 -1.87
CA SER A 262 21.57 0.94 -2.66
C SER A 262 22.10 2.33 -2.25
N GLY A 263 21.26 3.20 -1.70
CA GLY A 263 21.67 4.50 -1.16
C GLY A 263 22.01 4.48 0.33
N ARG A 264 23.01 5.28 0.74
CA ARG A 264 23.19 5.62 2.15
C ARG A 264 22.04 6.50 2.62
N VAL A 265 21.59 7.40 1.75
CA VAL A 265 20.44 8.28 1.89
C VAL A 265 19.50 8.09 0.70
N VAL A 266 18.20 8.23 0.90
CA VAL A 266 17.19 8.16 -0.18
C VAL A 266 16.50 9.52 -0.33
N ILE A 267 16.24 9.95 -1.56
CA ILE A 267 15.36 11.09 -1.88
C ILE A 267 14.20 10.55 -2.72
N THR A 268 12.96 10.83 -2.29
CA THR A 268 11.78 10.25 -2.95
C THR A 268 10.54 11.13 -2.86
N ASP A 269 9.67 11.01 -3.86
CA ASP A 269 8.31 11.57 -3.91
C ASP A 269 7.23 10.45 -3.82
N ARG A 270 7.62 9.24 -3.35
CA ARG A 270 6.73 8.08 -3.24
C ARG A 270 6.45 7.71 -1.78
N LEU A 271 5.18 7.69 -1.39
CA LEU A 271 4.75 7.34 -0.03
C LEU A 271 5.34 6.00 0.46
N HIS A 272 5.25 4.96 -0.34
CA HIS A 272 5.75 3.65 0.10
C HIS A 272 7.28 3.53 0.05
N ALA A 273 7.97 4.38 -0.71
CA ALA A 273 9.42 4.48 -0.59
C ALA A 273 9.81 5.10 0.76
N HIS A 274 9.06 6.13 1.22
CA HIS A 274 9.20 6.64 2.57
C HIS A 274 8.96 5.54 3.62
N LEU A 275 7.83 4.81 3.55
CA LEU A 275 7.51 3.76 4.52
C LEU A 275 8.54 2.63 4.55
N LEU A 276 8.97 2.14 3.39
CA LEU A 276 10.00 1.11 3.31
C LEU A 276 11.37 1.62 3.77
N SER A 277 11.73 2.87 3.49
CA SER A 277 12.96 3.48 4.01
C SER A 277 12.92 3.59 5.54
N LEU A 278 11.75 3.95 6.11
CA LEU A 278 11.54 3.98 7.55
C LEU A 278 11.69 2.59 8.17
N LEU A 279 11.10 1.56 7.57
CA LEU A 279 11.22 0.16 8.01
C LEU A 279 12.65 -0.38 7.90
N LEU A 280 13.41 0.05 6.89
CA LEU A 280 14.81 -0.32 6.66
C LEU A 280 15.79 0.52 7.51
N GLY A 281 15.32 1.56 8.22
CA GLY A 281 16.19 2.48 8.95
C GLY A 281 17.11 3.31 8.05
N ILE A 282 16.66 3.65 6.82
CA ILE A 282 17.41 4.46 5.87
C ILE A 282 17.03 5.93 6.06
N PRO A 283 18.00 6.83 6.34
CA PRO A 283 17.74 8.28 6.32
C PRO A 283 17.21 8.71 4.95
N HIS A 284 16.15 9.51 4.91
CA HIS A 284 15.56 9.88 3.63
C HIS A 284 14.84 11.23 3.66
N ALA A 285 14.92 11.95 2.54
CA ALA A 285 14.16 13.15 2.28
C ALA A 285 12.94 12.80 1.41
N VAL A 286 11.82 13.43 1.75
CA VAL A 286 10.53 13.21 1.08
C VAL A 286 10.09 14.51 0.43
N LEU A 287 9.87 14.46 -0.87
CA LEU A 287 9.25 15.54 -1.65
C LEU A 287 7.76 15.26 -1.80
N ASP A 288 6.94 16.29 -1.73
CA ASP A 288 5.51 16.08 -1.96
C ASP A 288 5.22 15.87 -3.46
N ASN A 289 4.08 15.25 -3.74
CA ASN A 289 3.57 15.07 -5.09
C ASN A 289 2.49 16.11 -5.43
N ASN A 290 2.03 16.13 -6.69
CA ASN A 290 1.01 17.10 -7.18
C ASN A 290 -0.28 17.12 -6.33
N TYR A 291 -0.57 16.07 -5.59
CA TYR A 291 -1.79 15.92 -4.78
C TYR A 291 -1.57 16.09 -3.28
N GLY A 292 -0.34 16.39 -2.84
CA GLY A 292 -0.02 16.56 -1.42
C GLY A 292 -0.20 15.29 -0.56
N LYS A 293 -0.16 14.09 -1.16
CA LYS A 293 -0.42 12.82 -0.44
C LYS A 293 0.64 12.49 0.58
N LEU A 294 1.91 12.82 0.29
CA LEU A 294 3.01 12.51 1.18
C LEU A 294 3.01 13.44 2.39
N GLY A 295 2.92 14.74 2.17
CA GLY A 295 2.83 15.74 3.24
C GLY A 295 1.72 15.39 4.21
N ARG A 296 0.52 15.09 3.71
CA ARG A 296 -0.63 14.69 4.53
C ARG A 296 -0.37 13.44 5.38
N PHE A 297 0.31 12.44 4.82
CA PHE A 297 0.68 11.24 5.56
C PHE A 297 1.76 11.51 6.60
N LEU A 298 2.77 12.30 6.25
CA LEU A 298 3.83 12.72 7.17
C LEU A 298 3.22 13.48 8.36
N ASP A 299 2.36 14.46 8.10
CA ASP A 299 1.70 15.26 9.13
C ASP A 299 0.87 14.40 10.08
N ALA A 300 0.16 13.41 9.53
CA ALA A 300 -0.68 12.52 10.32
C ALA A 300 0.14 11.53 11.17
N TRP A 301 1.27 11.02 10.66
CA TRP A 301 1.87 9.82 11.24
C TRP A 301 3.38 9.89 11.48
N THR A 302 4.17 10.33 10.51
CA THR A 302 5.62 10.04 10.49
C THR A 302 6.52 11.27 10.40
N GLY A 303 5.98 12.47 10.34
CA GLY A 303 6.75 13.71 10.17
C GLY A 303 7.75 14.01 11.28
N ARG A 304 7.63 13.34 12.44
CA ARG A 304 8.59 13.45 13.57
C ARG A 304 9.53 12.24 13.68
N ALA A 305 9.52 11.33 12.70
CA ALA A 305 10.40 10.18 12.74
C ALA A 305 11.86 10.59 12.54
N ALA A 306 12.75 10.01 13.33
CA ALA A 306 14.18 10.28 13.19
C ALA A 306 14.70 9.83 11.82
N GLY A 307 15.52 10.67 11.19
CA GLY A 307 16.08 10.40 9.85
C GLY A 307 15.12 10.66 8.69
N VAL A 308 13.94 11.25 8.93
CA VAL A 308 12.99 11.69 7.92
C VAL A 308 13.06 13.21 7.78
N HIS A 309 13.17 13.69 6.56
CA HIS A 309 13.11 15.12 6.21
C HIS A 309 11.99 15.37 5.21
N HIS A 310 11.05 16.24 5.57
CA HIS A 310 10.03 16.73 4.65
C HIS A 310 10.59 17.92 3.90
N ALA A 311 11.06 17.71 2.69
CA ALA A 311 11.74 18.72 1.91
C ALA A 311 10.75 19.67 1.23
N ALA A 312 11.00 20.96 1.36
CA ALA A 312 10.21 22.01 0.73
C ALA A 312 10.49 22.12 -0.79
N SER A 313 11.69 21.69 -1.21
CA SER A 313 12.12 21.70 -2.60
C SER A 313 13.12 20.57 -2.88
N PHE A 314 13.43 20.35 -4.14
CA PHE A 314 14.48 19.41 -4.54
C PHE A 314 15.85 19.84 -3.99
N ASP A 315 16.18 21.13 -4.06
CA ASP A 315 17.41 21.70 -3.50
C ASP A 315 17.52 21.47 -1.99
N ASP A 316 16.42 21.67 -1.26
CA ASP A 316 16.38 21.39 0.19
C ASP A 316 16.63 19.91 0.49
N ALA A 317 16.06 19.00 -0.32
CA ALA A 317 16.31 17.57 -0.17
C ALA A 317 17.78 17.20 -0.39
N GLU A 318 18.44 17.81 -1.40
CA GLU A 318 19.85 17.57 -1.70
C GLU A 318 20.77 18.17 -0.63
N ASP A 319 20.51 19.38 -0.16
CA ASP A 319 21.26 20.03 0.91
C ASP A 319 21.20 19.22 2.21
N TRP A 320 20.01 18.73 2.55
CA TRP A 320 19.84 17.85 3.70
C TRP A 320 20.58 16.51 3.52
N ALA A 321 20.52 15.89 2.35
CA ALA A 321 21.24 14.64 2.06
C ALA A 321 22.76 14.83 2.20
N ALA A 322 23.31 15.93 1.67
CA ALA A 322 24.72 16.27 1.80
C ALA A 322 25.16 16.45 3.27
N ALA A 323 24.32 17.11 4.09
CA ALA A 323 24.56 17.27 5.51
C ALA A 323 24.57 15.92 6.26
N MET A 324 23.58 15.02 5.95
CA MET A 324 23.53 13.68 6.53
C MET A 324 24.74 12.82 6.18
N LEU A 325 25.22 12.88 4.94
CA LEU A 325 26.40 12.16 4.49
C LEU A 325 27.68 12.66 5.19
N SER A 326 27.77 13.95 5.41
CA SER A 326 28.91 14.58 6.12
C SER A 326 28.95 14.19 7.60
N ALA A 327 27.80 14.12 8.25
CA ALA A 327 27.69 13.72 9.65
C ALA A 327 28.08 12.24 9.89
N THR A 328 27.87 11.38 8.90
CA THR A 328 28.15 9.92 8.99
C THR A 328 29.61 9.56 8.62
N ARG A 329 30.41 10.51 8.12
CA ARG A 329 31.83 10.32 7.83
C ARG A 329 32.75 10.69 9.03
N ARG A 330 32.19 11.28 10.07
CA ARG A 330 32.87 11.58 11.36
C ARG A 330 32.60 10.47 12.37
#